data_1c0062c78e94946dd07055f4408c4e30
#
_entry.id   1c0062c78e94946dd07055f4408c4e30
#
_cell.length_a   1.000
_cell.length_b   1.000
_cell.length_c   1.000
_cell.angle_alpha   90.00
_cell.angle_beta   90.00
_cell.angle_gamma   90.00
#
_symmetry.space_group_name_H-M   'P 1'
#
loop_
_entity.id
_entity.type
_entity.pdbx_description
1 polymer ?
#
loop_
_entity_poly.entity_id
_entity_poly.type
_entity_poly.pdbx_seq_one_letter_code
_entity_poly.pdbx_strand_id
1 'polypeptide(L)'
;MKQYLDLLQRILDEGVKKEDRTGTGTLSVFGHQMRFNMEDGFPCLTTKKLHLKSIIYELLWXLNGDTXVKYLQDNGVRIWNEWADENGYLGPIYGXQWRSWPDYNGGHIDQISQAVETIKNNPDSRRIIVSAWNVADLPNMNLPPCHAFFQFYVADGKLSLQLYQRSADVFLGVPFNIASYALLLQMMAQVTGLKAGDFVHTLGDVHIYTNHLEQVKLQLTREPRKLPKMLINPNVKSIFDFKFEDFKLTDYDPHPHIKGEVSI
;
A
#
# COMPACT_ATOMS: atom_id res chain seq x y z
N MET A 1 6.06 -1.37 15.64
CA MET A 1 4.75 -1.28 14.97
C MET A 1 3.59 -1.17 15.96
N LYS A 2 3.82 -0.39 16.99
CA LYS A 2 2.75 -0.15 17.98
C LYS A 2 1.53 0.51 17.34
N GLN A 3 1.75 1.36 16.35
CA GLN A 3 0.65 2.06 15.66
C GLN A 3 -0.40 1.07 15.15
N TYR A 4 0.08 -0.02 14.55
CA TYR A 4 -0.81 -1.03 13.98
C TYR A 4 -1.54 -1.79 15.08
N LEU A 5 -0.82 -2.19 16.14
CA LEU A 5 -1.45 -2.91 17.24
C LEU A 5 -2.49 -2.04 17.94
N ASP A 6 -2.22 -0.75 18.08
CA ASP A 6 -3.18 0.18 18.67
C ASP A 6 -4.45 0.26 17.81
N LEU A 7 -4.30 0.19 16.49
CA LEU A 7 -5.48 0.17 15.62
C LEU A 7 -6.30 -1.10 15.83
N LEU A 8 -5.65 -2.27 15.89
CA LEU A 8 -6.37 -3.50 16.16
C LEU A 8 -7.15 -3.40 17.47
N GLN A 9 -6.50 -2.89 18.53
CA GLN A 9 -7.15 -2.78 19.82
C GLN A 9 -8.31 -1.79 19.77
N ARG A 10 -8.13 -0.68 19.07
CA ARG A 10 -9.20 0.31 18.94
C ARG A 10 -10.45 -0.30 18.32
N ILE A 11 -10.26 -1.12 17.28
CA ILE A 11 -11.41 -1.73 16.60
C ILE A 11 -12.11 -2.72 17.54
N LEU A 12 -11.32 -3.50 18.29
CA LEU A 12 -11.94 -4.43 19.26
C LEU A 12 -12.74 -3.66 20.32
N ASP A 13 -12.24 -2.50 20.76
CA ASP A 13 -12.87 -1.75 21.85
C ASP A 13 -14.04 -0.91 21.37
N GLU A 14 -13.98 -0.33 20.18
CA GLU A 14 -14.92 0.69 19.72
C GLU A 14 -15.69 0.28 18.48
N GLY A 15 -15.31 -0.82 17.82
CA GLY A 15 -15.88 -1.17 16.52
C GLY A 15 -17.36 -1.45 16.58
N VAL A 16 -18.06 -1.02 15.54
CA VAL A 16 -19.49 -1.24 15.38
C VAL A 16 -19.66 -2.43 14.43
N LYS A 17 -20.54 -3.35 14.80
CA LYS A 17 -20.79 -4.50 13.93
C LYS A 17 -21.53 -4.05 12.68
N LYS A 18 -21.00 -4.44 11.52
CA LYS A 18 -21.63 -4.11 10.25
C LYS A 18 -21.64 -5.30 9.33
N GLU A 19 -22.68 -5.40 8.52
CA GLU A 19 -22.70 -6.34 7.41
C GLU A 19 -21.90 -5.74 6.25
N ASP A 20 -21.39 -6.61 5.39
CA ASP A 20 -20.63 -6.15 4.25
C ASP A 20 -21.03 -6.98 3.01
N ARG A 21 -20.48 -6.60 1.84
CA ARG A 21 -20.89 -7.26 0.60
C ARG A 21 -20.50 -8.75 0.57
N THR A 22 -19.49 -9.16 1.36
CA THR A 22 -19.07 -10.56 1.39
C THR A 22 -19.98 -11.43 2.24
N GLY A 23 -20.82 -10.85 3.08
CA GLY A 23 -21.70 -11.60 3.98
C GLY A 23 -21.02 -12.08 5.25
N THR A 24 -19.72 -11.83 5.41
CA THR A 24 -18.98 -12.29 6.60
C THR A 24 -19.29 -11.45 7.83
N GLY A 25 -19.43 -10.15 7.66
CA GLY A 25 -19.60 -9.22 8.77
C GLY A 25 -18.28 -8.69 9.28
N THR A 26 -18.32 -7.46 9.80
CA THR A 26 -17.13 -6.77 10.29
C THR A 26 -17.41 -6.05 11.59
N LEU A 27 -16.33 -5.76 12.33
CA LEU A 27 -16.30 -4.68 13.32
C LEU A 27 -15.59 -3.51 12.66
N SER A 28 -16.19 -2.32 12.70
CA SER A 28 -15.73 -1.21 11.89
C SER A 28 -15.64 0.07 12.71
N VAL A 29 -14.60 0.88 12.42
CA VAL A 29 -14.45 2.24 12.91
C VAL A 29 -14.24 3.11 11.68
N PHE A 30 -14.79 4.31 11.68
CA PHE A 30 -14.64 5.22 10.53
C PHE A 30 -13.67 6.33 10.88
N GLY A 31 -12.56 6.37 10.15
CA GLY A 31 -11.54 7.41 10.33
C GLY A 31 -10.48 7.03 11.34
N HIS A 32 -9.25 6.84 10.84
CA HIS A 32 -8.10 6.53 11.69
C HIS A 32 -6.84 6.93 10.94
N GLN A 33 -5.81 7.35 11.68
CA GLN A 33 -4.56 7.73 11.04
C GLN A 33 -3.39 7.15 11.83
N MET A 34 -2.44 6.59 11.09
CA MET A 34 -1.18 6.10 11.65
C MET A 34 -0.04 6.87 11.03
N ARG A 35 1.05 7.03 11.78
CA ARG A 35 2.26 7.71 11.27
C ARG A 35 3.47 6.85 11.58
N PHE A 36 4.28 6.63 10.55
CA PHE A 36 5.51 5.82 10.65
C PHE A 36 6.69 6.69 10.26
N ASN A 37 7.61 6.91 11.20
CA ASN A 37 8.84 7.64 10.91
C ASN A 37 9.82 6.65 10.28
N MET A 38 10.21 6.91 9.03
CA MET A 38 11.06 5.97 8.29
C MET A 38 12.46 5.85 8.90
N GLU A 39 12.87 6.78 9.75
CA GLU A 39 14.14 6.65 10.47
C GLU A 39 14.09 5.54 11.52
N ASP A 40 12.91 5.15 11.96
CA ASP A 40 12.76 4.06 12.95
C ASP A 40 12.98 2.68 12.32
N GLY A 41 13.04 2.60 11.00
CA GLY A 41 13.18 1.35 10.27
C GLY A 41 12.06 1.19 9.26
N PHE A 42 12.13 0.10 8.51
CA PHE A 42 11.11 -0.19 7.51
C PHE A 42 9.88 -0.79 8.21
N PRO A 43 8.69 -0.20 8.05
CA PRO A 43 7.52 -0.65 8.83
C PRO A 43 6.91 -1.95 8.28
N CYS A 44 7.63 -3.03 8.44
CA CYS A 44 7.21 -4.37 8.10
C CYS A 44 6.82 -5.08 9.40
N LEU A 45 5.59 -5.50 9.48
CA LEU A 45 5.01 -6.02 10.72
C LEU A 45 5.83 -7.15 11.32
N THR A 46 6.08 -7.10 12.64
CA THR A 46 6.87 -8.14 13.30
C THR A 46 6.04 -9.08 14.18
N THR A 47 4.81 -8.73 14.51
CA THR A 47 3.98 -9.61 15.32
C THR A 47 3.33 -10.73 14.53
N LYS A 48 3.50 -10.69 13.20
CA LYS A 48 3.06 -11.72 12.28
C LYS A 48 3.92 -11.61 11.03
N LYS A 49 4.52 -12.73 10.61
CA LYS A 49 5.40 -12.70 9.44
C LYS A 49 4.64 -12.26 8.19
N LEU A 50 5.26 -11.38 7.43
CA LEU A 50 4.71 -10.84 6.20
C LEU A 50 5.61 -11.26 5.05
N HIS A 51 5.03 -11.73 3.93
CA HIS A 51 5.80 -12.14 2.77
C HIS A 51 6.00 -10.98 1.83
N LEU A 52 7.21 -10.47 1.78
CA LEU A 52 7.54 -9.24 1.07
C LEU A 52 7.58 -9.40 -0.44
N LYS A 53 7.79 -10.62 -0.93
CA LYS A 53 7.89 -10.87 -2.36
C LYS A 53 6.67 -10.32 -3.12
N SER A 54 5.48 -10.65 -2.66
CA SER A 54 4.24 -10.19 -3.32
C SER A 54 4.13 -8.68 -3.28
N ILE A 55 4.53 -8.07 -2.17
CA ILE A 55 4.47 -6.61 -2.04
C ILE A 55 5.36 -5.94 -3.08
N ILE A 56 6.59 -6.42 -3.21
CA ILE A 56 7.53 -5.82 -4.16
C ILE A 56 7.04 -5.98 -5.59
N TYR A 57 6.65 -7.21 -5.98
CA TYR A 57 6.18 -7.42 -7.36
C TYR A 57 4.93 -6.63 -7.67
N GLU A 58 4.00 -6.53 -6.73
CA GLU A 58 2.79 -5.76 -6.97
C GLU A 58 3.11 -4.28 -7.17
N LEU A 59 4.00 -3.72 -6.35
CA LEU A 59 4.35 -2.31 -6.50
C LEU A 59 5.03 -2.05 -7.84
N LEU A 60 5.95 -2.90 -8.25
CA LEU A 60 6.60 -2.76 -9.55
C LEU A 60 5.58 -2.89 -10.68
N TRP A 61 4.64 -3.76 -10.53
CA TRP A 61 3.54 -3.92 -11.46
C TRP A 61 2.70 -2.65 -11.57
N UNK A 62 2.43 -2.00 -10.49
CA UNK A 62 1.72 -0.88 -10.45
C UNK A 62 2.37 0.15 -11.14
N LEU A 63 3.81 0.27 -10.89
CA LEU A 63 4.60 1.35 -11.50
C LEU A 63 4.80 1.17 -12.99
N ASN A 64 4.69 -0.05 -13.49
CA ASN A 64 4.76 -0.30 -14.93
C ASN A 64 3.46 0.02 -15.66
N GLY A 65 2.43 0.42 -14.95
CA GLY A 65 1.14 0.72 -15.56
C GLY A 65 0.36 -0.50 -16.02
N ASP A 66 0.71 -1.67 -15.51
CA ASP A 66 0.18 -2.95 -15.97
C ASP A 66 -1.14 -3.25 -15.25
N THR A 67 -2.05 -3.85 -15.96
CA THR A 67 -3.35 -4.26 -15.44
C THR A 67 -3.72 -5.69 -15.77
N UNK A 68 -2.85 -6.48 -16.20
CA UNK A 68 -3.02 -7.75 -16.45
C UNK A 68 -2.32 -8.39 -15.47
N VAL A 69 -2.72 -9.68 -15.13
CA VAL A 69 -2.08 -10.43 -14.05
C VAL A 69 -0.91 -11.29 -14.48
N LYS A 70 -0.64 -11.35 -15.76
CA LYS A 70 0.40 -12.27 -16.26
C LYS A 70 1.77 -12.03 -15.61
N TYR A 71 2.21 -10.77 -15.52
CA TYR A 71 3.49 -10.47 -14.89
C TYR A 71 3.54 -10.99 -13.44
N LEU A 72 2.46 -10.79 -12.71
CA LEU A 72 2.40 -11.27 -11.34
C LEU A 72 2.43 -12.80 -11.28
N GLN A 73 1.64 -13.46 -12.14
CA GLN A 73 1.59 -14.92 -12.17
C GLN A 73 2.93 -15.52 -12.58
N ASP A 74 3.62 -14.90 -13.55
CA ASP A 74 4.94 -15.36 -14.00
C ASP A 74 5.96 -15.32 -12.88
N ASN A 75 5.72 -14.50 -11.87
CA ASN A 75 6.62 -14.36 -10.72
C ASN A 75 6.05 -14.99 -9.45
N GLY A 76 5.01 -15.81 -9.59
CA GLY A 76 4.47 -16.55 -8.46
C GLY A 76 3.57 -15.77 -7.52
N VAL A 77 3.03 -14.63 -7.98
CA VAL A 77 2.18 -13.77 -7.16
C VAL A 77 0.75 -13.93 -7.61
N ARG A 78 -0.14 -14.32 -6.68
CA ARG A 78 -1.52 -14.70 -6.99
C ARG A 78 -2.58 -13.83 -6.35
N ILE A 79 -2.18 -12.72 -5.75
CA ILE A 79 -3.09 -11.93 -4.91
C ILE A 79 -4.22 -11.28 -5.70
N TRP A 80 -4.08 -11.18 -7.03
CA TRP A 80 -5.10 -10.60 -7.88
C TRP A 80 -5.89 -11.61 -8.71
N ASN A 81 -5.60 -12.91 -8.56
CA ASN A 81 -6.20 -13.91 -9.45
C ASN A 81 -7.73 -13.94 -9.39
N GLU A 82 -8.32 -13.76 -8.19
CA GLU A 82 -9.77 -13.84 -8.04
C GLU A 82 -10.50 -12.73 -8.78
N TRP A 83 -9.81 -11.62 -9.05
CA TRP A 83 -10.45 -10.44 -9.64
C TRP A 83 -10.27 -10.35 -11.13
N ALA A 84 -9.36 -11.14 -11.72
CA ALA A 84 -9.06 -11.08 -13.14
C ALA A 84 -10.15 -11.78 -13.96
N ASP A 85 -10.42 -11.24 -15.14
CA ASP A 85 -11.36 -11.89 -16.04
C ASP A 85 -10.67 -13.05 -16.77
N GLU A 86 -11.36 -13.68 -17.72
CA GLU A 86 -10.82 -14.86 -18.41
C GLU A 86 -9.57 -14.55 -19.21
N ASN A 87 -9.32 -13.28 -19.53
CA ASN A 87 -8.12 -12.85 -20.26
C ASN A 87 -7.03 -12.35 -19.31
N GLY A 88 -7.23 -12.45 -18.01
CA GLY A 88 -6.28 -11.97 -17.01
C GLY A 88 -6.30 -10.46 -16.80
N TYR A 89 -7.35 -9.80 -17.25
CA TYR A 89 -7.47 -8.34 -17.21
C TYR A 89 -8.29 -7.91 -15.99
N LEU A 90 -7.88 -6.81 -15.37
CA LEU A 90 -8.50 -6.31 -14.14
C LEU A 90 -9.29 -5.02 -14.34
N GLY A 91 -9.31 -4.49 -15.55
CA GLY A 91 -9.87 -3.17 -15.80
C GLY A 91 -8.82 -2.09 -15.54
N PRO A 92 -9.20 -0.82 -15.73
CA PRO A 92 -8.23 0.27 -15.63
C PRO A 92 -7.96 0.66 -14.17
N ILE A 93 -7.39 -0.31 -13.41
CA ILE A 93 -7.11 -0.12 -11.99
C ILE A 93 -5.76 0.56 -11.79
N TYR A 94 -5.33 0.66 -10.57
CA TYR A 94 -4.14 1.37 -10.05
C TYR A 94 -3.12 1.79 -11.10
N GLY A 95 -2.49 0.85 -11.73
CA GLY A 95 -1.44 1.15 -12.72
C GLY A 95 -1.92 2.04 -13.88
N UNK A 96 -3.01 1.82 -14.40
CA UNK A 96 -3.55 2.49 -15.36
C UNK A 96 -3.74 3.82 -15.07
N GLN A 97 -4.32 4.02 -13.90
CA GLN A 97 -4.61 5.40 -13.50
C GLN A 97 -3.32 6.16 -13.15
N TRP A 98 -2.41 5.49 -12.45
CA TRP A 98 -1.14 6.12 -12.08
C TRP A 98 -0.33 6.59 -13.28
N ARG A 99 -0.31 5.80 -14.35
CA ARG A 99 0.63 6.00 -15.43
C ARG A 99 -0.02 6.48 -16.72
N SER A 100 -1.34 6.36 -16.85
CA SER A 100 -2.00 6.61 -18.13
C SER A 100 -3.44 7.07 -17.96
N TRP A 101 -3.67 8.00 -17.06
CA TRP A 101 -5.02 8.57 -16.81
C TRP A 101 -5.51 9.25 -18.09
N PRO A 102 -6.70 8.89 -18.61
CA PRO A 102 -7.17 9.51 -19.85
C PRO A 102 -7.45 11.00 -19.69
N ASP A 103 -7.03 11.81 -20.65
CA ASP A 103 -7.37 13.23 -20.63
C ASP A 103 -8.46 13.56 -21.64
N TYR A 104 -8.90 14.80 -21.64
CA TYR A 104 -10.00 15.21 -22.49
C TYR A 104 -9.62 15.32 -23.97
N ASN A 105 -8.35 15.31 -24.27
CA ASN A 105 -7.88 15.52 -25.66
C ASN A 105 -7.49 14.22 -26.33
N GLY A 106 -7.86 13.08 -25.76
CA GLY A 106 -7.52 11.79 -26.32
C GLY A 106 -6.13 11.30 -25.95
N GLY A 107 -5.43 12.03 -25.11
CA GLY A 107 -4.12 11.62 -24.61
C GLY A 107 -4.22 11.00 -23.22
N HIS A 108 -3.08 10.92 -22.58
CA HIS A 108 -2.99 10.29 -21.27
C HIS A 108 -2.03 11.08 -20.38
N ILE A 109 -2.28 11.00 -19.08
CA ILE A 109 -1.48 11.71 -18.07
C ILE A 109 -0.72 10.68 -17.25
N ASP A 110 0.60 10.84 -17.16
CA ASP A 110 1.45 9.99 -16.33
C ASP A 110 1.66 10.70 -15.00
N GLN A 111 0.82 10.38 -14.03
CA GLN A 111 0.85 11.04 -12.73
C GLN A 111 2.13 10.78 -11.96
N ILE A 112 2.71 9.58 -12.10
CA ILE A 112 3.94 9.25 -11.38
C ILE A 112 5.08 10.12 -11.90
N SER A 113 5.21 10.25 -13.23
CA SER A 113 6.24 11.12 -13.80
C SER A 113 6.04 12.56 -13.37
N GLN A 114 4.79 13.04 -13.35
CA GLN A 114 4.52 14.40 -12.89
C GLN A 114 4.91 14.57 -11.43
N ALA A 115 4.64 13.57 -10.58
CA ALA A 115 5.00 13.67 -9.17
C ALA A 115 6.52 13.77 -9.00
N VAL A 116 7.28 12.91 -9.70
CA VAL A 116 8.74 12.96 -9.62
C VAL A 116 9.25 14.34 -10.04
N GLU A 117 8.72 14.84 -11.16
CA GLU A 117 9.15 16.13 -11.70
C GLU A 117 8.86 17.27 -10.73
N THR A 118 7.66 17.24 -10.12
CA THR A 118 7.27 18.30 -9.18
C THR A 118 8.11 18.24 -7.90
N ILE A 119 8.37 17.04 -7.38
CA ILE A 119 9.22 16.92 -6.20
C ILE A 119 10.60 17.53 -6.46
N LYS A 120 11.16 17.28 -7.65
CA LYS A 120 12.49 17.79 -7.99
C LYS A 120 12.49 19.32 -8.22
N ASN A 121 11.48 19.83 -8.93
CA ASN A 121 11.53 21.19 -9.44
C ASN A 121 10.70 22.19 -8.66
N ASN A 122 9.71 21.71 -7.90
CA ASN A 122 8.86 22.59 -7.10
C ASN A 122 8.46 21.84 -5.81
N PRO A 123 9.44 21.55 -4.95
CA PRO A 123 9.18 20.72 -3.78
C PRO A 123 8.19 21.31 -2.77
N ASP A 124 7.96 22.63 -2.81
CA ASP A 124 7.01 23.24 -1.89
C ASP A 124 5.57 23.16 -2.39
N SER A 125 5.33 22.56 -3.55
CA SER A 125 3.98 22.41 -4.09
C SER A 125 3.10 21.61 -3.13
N ARG A 126 1.84 22.05 -3.03
CA ARG A 126 0.81 21.32 -2.26
C ARG A 126 -0.08 20.50 -3.18
N ARG A 127 0.36 20.29 -4.42
CA ARG A 127 -0.41 19.59 -5.45
C ARG A 127 0.26 18.30 -5.93
N ILE A 128 1.15 17.72 -5.13
CA ILE A 128 1.88 16.51 -5.53
C ILE A 128 1.01 15.32 -5.15
N ILE A 129 0.01 15.06 -5.97
CA ILE A 129 -1.02 14.06 -5.69
C ILE A 129 -1.09 13.07 -6.84
N VAL A 130 -1.22 11.79 -6.49
CA VAL A 130 -1.47 10.71 -7.46
C VAL A 130 -2.80 10.08 -7.06
N SER A 131 -3.75 10.04 -8.00
CA SER A 131 -5.09 9.52 -7.74
C SER A 131 -5.34 8.26 -8.57
N ALA A 132 -5.88 7.24 -7.91
CA ALA A 132 -6.39 6.06 -8.60
C ALA A 132 -7.91 6.09 -8.70
N TRP A 133 -8.56 7.03 -8.02
CA TRP A 133 -10.01 7.10 -7.97
C TRP A 133 -10.53 7.92 -9.14
N ASN A 134 -10.71 7.26 -10.28
CA ASN A 134 -11.23 7.88 -11.49
C ASN A 134 -12.70 7.51 -11.61
N VAL A 135 -13.57 8.45 -11.25
CA VAL A 135 -15.01 8.17 -11.14
C VAL A 135 -15.57 7.64 -12.47
N ALA A 136 -15.08 8.17 -13.60
CA ALA A 136 -15.58 7.74 -14.90
C ALA A 136 -15.20 6.29 -15.21
N ASP A 137 -14.10 5.80 -14.67
CA ASP A 137 -13.62 4.44 -14.94
C ASP A 137 -14.06 3.41 -13.92
N LEU A 138 -14.66 3.82 -12.80
CA LEU A 138 -15.06 2.86 -11.77
C LEU A 138 -15.92 1.72 -12.31
N PRO A 139 -16.90 1.98 -13.21
CA PRO A 139 -17.72 0.87 -13.72
C PRO A 139 -16.93 -0.15 -14.53
N ASN A 140 -15.76 0.21 -15.02
CA ASN A 140 -14.93 -0.68 -15.85
C ASN A 140 -13.88 -1.43 -15.06
N MET A 141 -13.78 -1.16 -13.75
CA MET A 141 -12.80 -1.81 -12.88
C MET A 141 -13.39 -3.04 -12.26
N ASN A 142 -12.61 -4.14 -12.21
CA ASN A 142 -13.09 -5.36 -11.57
C ASN A 142 -13.13 -5.22 -10.06
N LEU A 143 -12.33 -4.30 -9.51
CA LEU A 143 -12.37 -3.97 -8.09
C LEU A 143 -12.00 -2.50 -7.94
N PRO A 144 -12.92 -1.66 -7.44
CA PRO A 144 -12.60 -0.24 -7.24
C PRO A 144 -11.46 -0.07 -6.24
N PRO A 145 -10.57 0.91 -6.46
CA PRO A 145 -9.37 1.01 -5.63
C PRO A 145 -9.68 1.33 -4.17
N CYS A 146 -9.08 0.56 -3.28
CA CYS A 146 -9.15 0.83 -1.84
C CYS A 146 -8.19 1.96 -1.46
N HIS A 147 -6.94 1.92 -1.95
CA HIS A 147 -6.01 3.03 -1.74
C HIS A 147 -6.25 4.05 -2.84
N ALA A 148 -7.05 5.06 -2.49
CA ALA A 148 -7.68 5.92 -3.49
C ALA A 148 -6.73 6.97 -4.05
N PHE A 149 -5.92 7.58 -3.20
CA PHE A 149 -4.94 8.55 -3.67
C PHE A 149 -3.87 8.78 -2.59
N PHE A 150 -2.74 9.35 -3.02
CA PHE A 150 -1.68 9.69 -2.08
C PHE A 150 -1.04 11.01 -2.47
N GLN A 151 -0.40 11.64 -1.48
CA GLN A 151 0.19 12.96 -1.63
C GLN A 151 1.59 12.96 -1.04
N PHE A 152 2.49 13.67 -1.71
CA PHE A 152 3.87 13.84 -1.24
C PHE A 152 4.07 15.22 -0.63
N TYR A 153 5.02 15.30 0.29
CA TYR A 153 5.36 16.52 1.02
C TYR A 153 6.86 16.53 1.26
N VAL A 154 7.49 17.69 0.99
CA VAL A 154 8.93 17.82 1.15
C VAL A 154 9.22 18.90 2.20
N ALA A 155 10.04 18.57 3.20
CA ALA A 155 10.48 19.52 4.19
C ALA A 155 11.80 19.04 4.79
N ASP A 156 12.72 19.99 4.97
CA ASP A 156 13.99 19.71 5.66
C ASP A 156 14.77 18.56 5.00
N GLY A 157 14.73 18.49 3.68
CA GLY A 157 15.47 17.48 2.93
C GLY A 157 14.83 16.10 2.98
N LYS A 158 13.61 16.00 3.46
CA LYS A 158 12.91 14.72 3.58
C LYS A 158 11.63 14.71 2.77
N LEU A 159 11.34 13.54 2.18
CA LEU A 159 10.10 13.30 1.45
C LEU A 159 9.19 12.47 2.34
N SER A 160 7.96 12.94 2.52
CA SER A 160 6.92 12.18 3.22
C SER A 160 5.78 11.87 2.27
N LEU A 161 5.00 10.84 2.60
CA LEU A 161 3.88 10.40 1.78
C LEU A 161 2.68 10.17 2.67
N GLN A 162 1.53 10.70 2.28
CA GLN A 162 0.27 10.38 2.96
C GLN A 162 -0.67 9.68 2.01
N LEU A 163 -1.17 8.51 2.42
CA LEU A 163 -2.13 7.71 1.66
C LEU A 163 -3.51 7.85 2.27
N TYR A 164 -4.53 8.09 1.43
CA TYR A 164 -5.91 7.89 1.87
C TYR A 164 -6.42 6.56 1.34
N GLN A 165 -6.78 5.67 2.26
CA GLN A 165 -7.33 4.36 1.94
C GLN A 165 -8.78 4.33 2.45
N ARG A 166 -9.73 4.22 1.51
CA ARG A 166 -11.16 4.33 1.85
C ARG A 166 -11.70 3.11 2.59
N SER A 167 -11.08 1.96 2.38
CA SER A 167 -11.53 0.69 2.93
C SER A 167 -10.32 -0.14 3.30
N ALA A 168 -10.29 -0.66 4.52
CA ALA A 168 -9.09 -1.29 5.04
C ALA A 168 -9.43 -2.52 5.88
N ASP A 169 -9.13 -3.71 5.31
CA ASP A 169 -9.14 -4.98 6.04
C ASP A 169 -7.90 -5.00 6.91
N VAL A 170 -8.08 -4.75 8.21
CA VAL A 170 -6.93 -4.46 9.06
C VAL A 170 -6.07 -5.68 9.33
N PHE A 171 -6.68 -6.87 9.46
CA PHE A 171 -5.88 -8.04 9.77
C PHE A 171 -5.07 -8.51 8.56
N LEU A 172 -5.69 -8.68 7.39
CA LEU A 172 -4.98 -9.22 6.22
C LEU A 172 -4.34 -8.14 5.36
N GLY A 173 -5.03 -7.02 5.15
CA GLY A 173 -4.61 -6.06 4.13
C GLY A 173 -3.70 -4.96 4.61
N VAL A 174 -3.97 -4.39 5.77
CA VAL A 174 -3.27 -3.18 6.20
C VAL A 174 -1.76 -3.39 6.36
N PRO A 175 -1.28 -4.51 6.94
CA PRO A 175 0.18 -4.68 7.02
C PRO A 175 0.85 -4.67 5.64
N PHE A 176 0.20 -5.26 4.66
CA PHE A 176 0.65 -5.29 3.27
C PHE A 176 0.70 -3.86 2.71
N ASN A 177 -0.38 -3.10 2.95
CA ASN A 177 -0.48 -1.72 2.45
C ASN A 177 0.56 -0.81 3.08
N ILE A 178 0.81 -0.95 4.39
CA ILE A 178 1.84 -0.17 5.07
C ILE A 178 3.19 -0.40 4.41
N ALA A 179 3.57 -1.66 4.24
CA ALA A 179 4.87 -1.98 3.67
C ALA A 179 4.98 -1.50 2.22
N SER A 180 3.91 -1.63 1.45
CA SER A 180 3.92 -1.23 0.04
C SER A 180 4.16 0.27 -0.11
N TYR A 181 3.41 1.08 0.64
CA TYR A 181 3.55 2.53 0.49
C TYR A 181 4.79 3.08 1.17
N ALA A 182 5.25 2.44 2.25
CA ALA A 182 6.55 2.79 2.81
C ALA A 182 7.67 2.51 1.81
N LEU A 183 7.56 1.40 1.06
CA LEU A 183 8.54 1.09 0.04
C LEU A 183 8.49 2.12 -1.09
N LEU A 184 7.29 2.47 -1.55
CA LEU A 184 7.17 3.50 -2.58
C LEU A 184 7.78 4.82 -2.12
N LEU A 185 7.55 5.21 -0.86
CA LEU A 185 8.14 6.41 -0.31
C LEU A 185 9.67 6.34 -0.36
N GLN A 186 10.24 5.20 0.04
CA GLN A 186 11.70 5.07 0.04
C GLN A 186 12.26 5.13 -1.38
N MET A 187 11.58 4.49 -2.34
CA MET A 187 11.99 4.53 -3.74
C MET A 187 11.92 5.95 -4.30
N MET A 188 10.82 6.65 -4.05
CA MET A 188 10.65 8.02 -4.55
C MET A 188 11.67 8.97 -3.92
N ALA A 189 11.96 8.79 -2.64
CA ALA A 189 12.99 9.62 -2.00
C ALA A 189 14.34 9.42 -2.68
N GLN A 190 14.69 8.15 -2.96
CA GLN A 190 15.97 7.88 -3.62
C GLN A 190 16.07 8.56 -4.98
N VAL A 191 15.07 8.42 -5.83
CA VAL A 191 15.18 8.96 -7.20
C VAL A 191 15.05 10.47 -7.25
N THR A 192 14.58 11.11 -6.18
CA THR A 192 14.49 12.56 -6.13
C THR A 192 15.58 13.20 -5.27
N GLY A 193 16.51 12.40 -4.74
CA GLY A 193 17.65 12.91 -3.97
C GLY A 193 17.32 13.35 -2.56
N LEU A 194 16.25 12.82 -1.99
CA LEU A 194 15.79 13.17 -0.64
C LEU A 194 15.90 11.99 0.28
N LYS A 195 15.82 12.25 1.58
CA LYS A 195 15.69 11.18 2.57
C LYS A 195 14.21 10.88 2.79
N ALA A 196 13.90 9.64 3.12
CA ALA A 196 12.52 9.28 3.45
C ALA A 196 12.18 9.84 4.83
N GLY A 197 11.03 10.52 4.92
CA GLY A 197 10.54 11.10 6.16
C GLY A 197 9.48 10.22 6.81
N ASP A 198 8.22 10.67 6.76
CA ASP A 198 7.11 9.95 7.37
C ASP A 198 6.21 9.33 6.32
N PHE A 199 5.74 8.12 6.61
CA PHE A 199 4.58 7.58 5.93
C PHE A 199 3.36 7.80 6.83
N VAL A 200 2.37 8.53 6.33
CA VAL A 200 1.13 8.81 7.06
C VAL A 200 0.02 8.02 6.37
N HIS A 201 -0.63 7.14 7.13
CA HIS A 201 -1.65 6.24 6.58
C HIS A 201 -3.01 6.67 7.13
N THR A 202 -3.80 7.29 6.28
CA THR A 202 -5.12 7.81 6.64
C THR A 202 -6.18 6.87 6.10
N LEU A 203 -7.04 6.38 6.97
CA LEU A 203 -7.97 5.29 6.68
C LEU A 203 -9.40 5.75 6.85
N GLY A 204 -10.28 5.31 5.95
CA GLY A 204 -11.71 5.57 6.06
C GLY A 204 -12.41 4.50 6.89
N ASP A 205 -13.04 3.54 6.21
CA ASP A 205 -13.69 2.41 6.91
C ASP A 205 -12.61 1.39 7.24
N VAL A 206 -12.24 1.32 8.52
CA VAL A 206 -11.24 0.33 9.00
C VAL A 206 -11.97 -0.77 9.74
N HIS A 207 -11.70 -2.01 9.35
CA HIS A 207 -12.52 -3.09 9.88
C HIS A 207 -11.73 -4.37 10.07
N ILE A 208 -12.21 -5.18 11.01
CA ILE A 208 -11.77 -6.55 11.23
C ILE A 208 -12.94 -7.45 10.87
N TYR A 209 -12.73 -8.38 9.93
CA TYR A 209 -13.75 -9.37 9.63
C TYR A 209 -13.98 -10.26 10.84
N THR A 210 -15.25 -10.63 11.07
CA THR A 210 -15.58 -11.35 12.30
C THR A 210 -14.93 -12.73 12.37
N ASN A 211 -14.55 -13.30 11.21
CA ASN A 211 -13.84 -14.58 11.21
C ASN A 211 -12.33 -14.42 11.45
N HIS A 212 -11.86 -13.21 11.76
CA HIS A 212 -10.46 -12.97 12.12
C HIS A 212 -10.28 -12.59 13.59
N LEU A 213 -11.34 -12.61 14.41
CA LEU A 213 -11.23 -12.08 15.77
C LEU A 213 -10.26 -12.87 16.62
N GLU A 214 -10.25 -14.20 16.51
CA GLU A 214 -9.33 -15.00 17.31
C GLU A 214 -7.89 -14.76 16.89
N GLN A 215 -7.65 -14.60 15.59
CA GLN A 215 -6.31 -14.29 15.09
C GLN A 215 -5.82 -12.95 15.60
N VAL A 216 -6.69 -11.94 15.61
CA VAL A 216 -6.34 -10.61 16.13
C VAL A 216 -5.97 -10.70 17.62
N LYS A 217 -6.76 -11.45 18.40
CA LYS A 217 -6.49 -11.60 19.82
C LYS A 217 -5.15 -12.27 20.05
N LEU A 218 -4.85 -13.32 19.28
CA LEU A 218 -3.54 -13.96 19.34
C LEU A 218 -2.42 -12.97 19.04
N GLN A 219 -2.56 -12.21 17.98
CA GLN A 219 -1.53 -11.26 17.56
C GLN A 219 -1.27 -10.23 18.65
N LEU A 220 -2.32 -9.78 19.33
CA LEU A 220 -2.18 -8.77 20.38
C LEU A 220 -1.46 -9.29 21.61
N THR A 221 -1.31 -10.62 21.76
CA THR A 221 -0.50 -11.16 22.86
C THR A 221 1.00 -11.11 22.59
N ARG A 222 1.40 -10.79 21.35
CA ARG A 222 2.79 -10.86 20.94
C ARG A 222 3.48 -9.51 21.09
N GLU A 223 4.75 -9.55 21.54
CA GLU A 223 5.54 -8.34 21.71
C GLU A 223 6.16 -7.93 20.39
N PRO A 224 5.99 -6.68 19.94
CA PRO A 224 6.66 -6.23 18.71
C PRO A 224 8.17 -6.31 18.85
N ARG A 225 8.84 -6.59 17.75
CA ARG A 225 10.30 -6.67 17.71
C ARG A 225 10.85 -5.50 16.92
N LYS A 226 12.16 -5.36 16.92
CA LYS A 226 12.86 -4.30 16.21
C LYS A 226 12.47 -4.33 14.73
N LEU A 227 12.26 -3.16 14.12
CA LEU A 227 11.93 -3.07 12.72
C LEU A 227 13.12 -3.46 11.85
N PRO A 228 12.87 -4.10 10.72
CA PRO A 228 13.95 -4.43 9.78
C PRO A 228 14.39 -3.20 9.00
N LYS A 229 15.37 -3.40 8.15
CA LYS A 229 15.85 -2.38 7.21
C LYS A 229 15.59 -2.86 5.80
N MET A 230 15.14 -1.93 4.94
CA MET A 230 15.00 -2.20 3.52
C MET A 230 16.17 -1.55 2.79
N LEU A 231 17.04 -2.39 2.22
CA LEU A 231 18.16 -1.90 1.42
C LEU A 231 17.72 -1.86 -0.05
N ILE A 232 17.99 -0.74 -0.70
CA ILE A 232 17.65 -0.55 -2.10
C ILE A 232 18.92 -0.28 -2.87
N ASN A 233 19.06 -0.91 -4.04
CA ASN A 233 20.19 -0.70 -4.92
C ASN A 233 20.37 0.81 -5.19
N PRO A 234 21.47 1.42 -4.72
CA PRO A 234 21.62 2.87 -4.84
C PRO A 234 21.88 3.35 -6.26
N ASN A 235 22.14 2.44 -7.18
CA ASN A 235 22.44 2.81 -8.56
C ASN A 235 21.19 3.09 -9.40
N VAL A 236 20.00 2.74 -8.89
CA VAL A 236 18.76 2.99 -9.63
C VAL A 236 18.38 4.46 -9.49
N LYS A 237 18.24 5.15 -10.63
CA LYS A 237 18.01 6.60 -10.66
C LYS A 237 16.63 6.99 -11.17
N SER A 238 15.88 6.07 -11.77
CA SER A 238 14.53 6.32 -12.24
C SER A 238 13.54 5.43 -11.52
N ILE A 239 12.40 6.01 -11.16
CA ILE A 239 11.35 5.25 -10.46
C ILE A 239 10.86 4.06 -11.30
N PHE A 240 11.08 4.10 -12.62
CA PHE A 240 10.61 3.05 -13.52
C PHE A 240 11.65 1.97 -13.80
N ASP A 241 12.84 2.08 -13.21
CA ASP A 241 13.94 1.15 -13.50
C ASP A 241 14.19 0.13 -12.40
N PHE A 242 13.44 0.17 -11.32
CA PHE A 242 13.62 -0.79 -10.25
C PHE A 242 13.17 -2.19 -10.67
N LYS A 243 13.93 -3.18 -10.23
CA LYS A 243 13.61 -4.60 -10.41
C LYS A 243 13.57 -5.28 -9.06
N PHE A 244 12.96 -6.45 -9.00
CA PHE A 244 12.83 -7.18 -7.74
C PHE A 244 14.19 -7.34 -7.03
N GLU A 245 15.25 -7.61 -7.80
CA GLU A 245 16.59 -7.84 -7.25
C GLU A 245 17.22 -6.61 -6.61
N ASP A 246 16.65 -5.44 -6.83
CA ASP A 246 17.16 -4.20 -6.25
C ASP A 246 16.82 -4.03 -4.78
N PHE A 247 16.00 -4.91 -4.20
CA PHE A 247 15.49 -4.77 -2.84
C PHE A 247 15.96 -5.93 -1.96
N LYS A 248 16.41 -5.60 -0.74
CA LYS A 248 16.81 -6.61 0.22
C LYS A 248 16.35 -6.20 1.61
N LEU A 249 15.50 -7.01 2.21
CA LEU A 249 15.09 -6.80 3.59
C LEU A 249 16.08 -7.47 4.52
N THR A 250 16.65 -6.72 5.48
CA THR A 250 17.61 -7.26 6.43
C THR A 250 17.11 -7.08 7.84
N ASP A 251 17.57 -7.96 8.73
CA ASP A 251 17.25 -7.90 10.16
C ASP A 251 15.77 -8.08 10.44
N TYR A 252 15.08 -8.84 9.60
CA TYR A 252 13.65 -9.11 9.82
C TYR A 252 13.50 -10.37 10.67
N ASP A 253 12.98 -10.19 11.88
CA ASP A 253 12.82 -11.27 12.86
C ASP A 253 11.39 -11.29 13.36
N PRO A 254 10.42 -11.74 12.54
CA PRO A 254 9.02 -11.68 12.93
C PRO A 254 8.60 -12.90 13.75
N HIS A 255 7.50 -12.72 14.49
CA HIS A 255 6.74 -13.86 15.01
C HIS A 255 6.15 -14.65 13.83
N PRO A 256 5.76 -15.91 14.07
CA PRO A 256 5.23 -16.74 12.98
C PRO A 256 3.99 -16.17 12.32
N HIS A 257 3.77 -16.55 11.08
CA HIS A 257 2.58 -16.20 10.33
C HIS A 257 1.31 -16.66 11.05
N ILE A 258 0.24 -15.88 10.89
CA ILE A 258 -1.09 -16.25 11.38
C ILE A 258 -2.04 -16.24 10.18
N LYS A 259 -2.62 -17.41 9.89
CA LYS A 259 -3.50 -17.54 8.73
C LYS A 259 -4.86 -16.93 9.01
N GLY A 260 -5.44 -16.25 8.02
CA GLY A 260 -6.81 -15.79 8.04
C GLY A 260 -7.43 -16.01 6.68
N GLU A 261 -8.73 -16.30 6.66
CA GLU A 261 -9.43 -16.53 5.40
C GLU A 261 -9.80 -15.21 4.75
N VAL A 262 -9.65 -15.16 3.43
CA VAL A 262 -10.02 -13.97 2.64
C VAL A 262 -11.54 -13.98 2.43
N SER A 263 -12.17 -12.83 2.64
CA SER A 263 -13.58 -12.64 2.30
C SER A 263 -13.68 -11.98 0.92
N ILE A 264 -14.36 -12.63 -0.03
CA ILE A 264 -14.47 -12.15 -1.41
C ILE A 264 -15.93 -12.09 -1.88
#